data_7b4225e588bb9b1bf41e015d9d100a1c
#
_entry.id   7b4225e588bb9b1bf41e015d9d100a1c
#
_cell.length_a   1.000
_cell.length_b   1.000
_cell.length_c   1.000
_cell.angle_alpha   90.00
_cell.angle_beta   90.00
_cell.angle_gamma   90.00
#
_symmetry.space_group_name_H-M   'P 1'
#
loop_
_entity.id
_entity.type
_entity.pdbx_description
1 polymer ?
#
loop_
_entity_poly.entity_id
_entity_poly.type
_entity_poly.pdbx_seq_one_letter_code
_entity_poly.pdbx_strand_id
1 'polypeptide(L)'
;MKKIIVYILILVPFVAGAQKKDKNIPKGNDFFMDNKYSDAEADYRISESLNPKNSIASYNLGNSIYKQNQAAESKYHYLKAIKNAKTKAEKHKAFHNLGNTFMKSKAYSAAVEAYKNALRNDPSDEESRYNLALAKKMHKENPPKKENQKKDKKDEKKDEKKENNKEDKK
;
A
#
# COMPACT_ATOMS: atom_id res chain seq x y z
N MET A 1 49.16 43.93 -21.77
CA MET A 1 47.66 43.85 -21.73
C MET A 1 47.29 42.81 -20.65
N LYS A 2 46.83 43.26 -19.49
CA LYS A 2 46.41 42.36 -18.39
C LYS A 2 44.99 41.92 -18.61
N LYS A 3 44.76 40.58 -18.79
CA LYS A 3 43.42 39.99 -18.89
C LYS A 3 42.82 39.90 -17.47
N ILE A 4 41.79 40.68 -17.21
CA ILE A 4 41.02 40.65 -15.96
C ILE A 4 40.00 39.51 -16.17
N ILE A 5 40.18 38.38 -15.46
CA ILE A 5 39.24 37.29 -15.40
C ILE A 5 38.22 37.65 -14.30
N VAL A 6 37.02 38.03 -14.74
CA VAL A 6 35.89 38.28 -13.82
C VAL A 6 35.24 36.92 -13.50
N TYR A 7 35.45 36.43 -12.28
CA TYR A 7 34.71 35.27 -11.75
C TYR A 7 33.30 35.73 -11.35
N ILE A 8 32.30 35.44 -12.18
CA ILE A 8 30.91 35.58 -11.79
C ILE A 8 30.57 34.42 -10.87
N LEU A 9 30.59 34.66 -9.56
CA LEU A 9 30.06 33.76 -8.53
C LEU A 9 28.54 33.79 -8.67
N ILE A 10 27.98 32.78 -9.35
CA ILE A 10 26.54 32.53 -9.39
C ILE A 10 26.14 32.02 -8.02
N LEU A 11 25.69 32.90 -7.15
CA LEU A 11 24.99 32.58 -5.90
C LEU A 11 23.63 31.93 -6.29
N VAL A 12 23.61 30.61 -6.47
CA VAL A 12 22.35 29.87 -6.54
C VAL A 12 21.75 29.94 -5.13
N PRO A 13 20.60 30.60 -4.94
CA PRO A 13 19.95 30.57 -3.65
C PRO A 13 19.51 29.13 -3.38
N PHE A 14 20.17 28.47 -2.45
CA PHE A 14 19.74 27.20 -1.91
C PHE A 14 18.44 27.47 -1.14
N VAL A 15 17.31 27.46 -1.84
CA VAL A 15 16.00 27.47 -1.18
C VAL A 15 15.87 26.11 -0.50
N ALA A 16 16.48 25.96 0.66
CA ALA A 16 16.15 24.92 1.61
C ALA A 16 14.72 25.19 2.04
N GLY A 17 13.76 24.68 1.27
CA GLY A 17 12.36 24.66 1.66
C GLY A 17 12.29 23.90 2.98
N ALA A 18 12.23 24.63 4.11
CA ALA A 18 11.98 24.05 5.41
C ALA A 18 10.66 23.29 5.32
N GLN A 19 10.75 21.98 5.12
CA GLN A 19 9.59 21.10 5.00
C GLN A 19 8.82 21.20 6.32
N LYS A 20 7.70 21.92 6.29
CA LYS A 20 6.89 22.17 7.47
C LYS A 20 6.55 20.83 8.10
N LYS A 21 7.02 20.61 9.34
CA LYS A 21 6.83 19.35 10.06
C LYS A 21 5.34 19.02 10.08
N ASP A 22 4.99 17.87 9.57
CA ASP A 22 3.59 17.40 9.57
C ASP A 22 3.14 17.19 11.03
N LYS A 23 2.12 17.91 11.43
CA LYS A 23 1.53 17.83 12.77
C LYS A 23 0.33 16.86 12.83
N ASN A 24 -0.18 16.45 11.67
CA ASN A 24 -1.39 15.64 11.60
C ASN A 24 -1.12 14.17 11.94
N ILE A 25 0.06 13.62 11.60
CA ILE A 25 0.40 12.24 12.00
C ILE A 25 0.41 12.10 13.53
N PRO A 26 1.14 12.92 14.32
CA PRO A 26 1.10 12.85 15.78
C PRO A 26 -0.32 13.00 16.33
N LYS A 27 -1.07 13.99 15.88
CA LYS A 27 -2.43 14.23 16.33
C LYS A 27 -3.37 13.06 15.99
N GLY A 28 -3.28 12.52 14.78
CA GLY A 28 -4.01 11.32 14.40
C GLY A 28 -3.64 10.09 15.23
N ASN A 29 -2.35 9.95 15.64
CA ASN A 29 -1.93 8.90 16.55
C ASN A 29 -2.60 9.01 17.92
N ASP A 30 -2.70 10.22 18.47
CA ASP A 30 -3.37 10.46 19.75
C ASP A 30 -4.85 10.04 19.66
N PHE A 31 -5.56 10.47 18.63
CA PHE A 31 -6.94 10.03 18.40
C PHE A 31 -7.07 8.51 18.21
N PHE A 32 -6.14 7.90 17.49
CA PHE A 32 -6.15 6.45 17.28
C PHE A 32 -5.97 5.68 18.59
N MET A 33 -5.10 6.14 19.48
CA MET A 33 -4.89 5.57 20.83
C MET A 33 -6.14 5.71 21.71
N ASP A 34 -6.87 6.80 21.56
CA ASP A 34 -8.16 7.06 22.22
C ASP A 34 -9.33 6.28 21.59
N ASN A 35 -9.08 5.41 20.59
CA ASN A 35 -10.09 4.71 19.79
C ASN A 35 -11.05 5.63 18.99
N LYS A 36 -10.71 6.90 18.83
CA LYS A 36 -11.43 7.89 18.00
C LYS A 36 -11.02 7.74 16.53
N TYR A 37 -11.36 6.60 15.93
CA TYR A 37 -10.82 6.21 14.62
C TYR A 37 -11.26 7.14 13.49
N SER A 38 -12.44 7.76 13.57
CA SER A 38 -12.91 8.73 12.58
C SER A 38 -12.10 10.03 12.63
N ASP A 39 -11.76 10.52 13.84
CA ASP A 39 -10.94 11.72 13.99
C ASP A 39 -9.50 11.46 13.56
N ALA A 40 -8.95 10.28 13.92
CA ALA A 40 -7.65 9.84 13.45
C ALA A 40 -7.58 9.76 11.93
N GLU A 41 -8.61 9.22 11.30
CA GLU A 41 -8.74 9.16 9.84
C GLU A 41 -8.66 10.55 9.21
N ALA A 42 -9.43 11.52 9.75
CA ALA A 42 -9.42 12.88 9.22
C ALA A 42 -8.02 13.51 9.22
N ASP A 43 -7.27 13.39 10.33
CA ASP A 43 -5.91 13.91 10.41
C ASP A 43 -4.94 13.15 9.49
N TYR A 44 -5.04 11.82 9.36
CA TYR A 44 -4.20 11.07 8.43
C TYR A 44 -4.51 11.36 6.96
N ARG A 45 -5.77 11.65 6.60
CA ARG A 45 -6.12 12.12 5.24
C ARG A 45 -5.48 13.46 4.93
N ILE A 46 -5.45 14.39 5.88
CA ILE A 46 -4.75 15.67 5.72
C ILE A 46 -3.26 15.41 5.51
N SER A 47 -2.64 14.57 6.36
CA SER A 47 -1.22 14.22 6.22
C SER A 47 -0.91 13.59 4.86
N GLU A 48 -1.75 12.64 4.40
CA GLU A 48 -1.58 11.98 3.10
C GLU A 48 -1.76 12.97 1.94
N SER A 49 -2.64 13.95 2.06
CA SER A 49 -2.82 15.00 1.04
C SER A 49 -1.62 15.94 0.93
N LEU A 50 -1.01 16.29 2.06
CA LEU A 50 0.18 17.13 2.12
C LEU A 50 1.43 16.40 1.58
N ASN A 51 1.53 15.11 1.79
CA ASN A 51 2.60 14.27 1.26
C ASN A 51 2.08 12.92 0.76
N PRO A 52 1.61 12.83 -0.49
CA PRO A 52 1.00 11.60 -1.03
C PRO A 52 1.94 10.39 -1.10
N LYS A 53 3.26 10.60 -0.95
CA LYS A 53 4.27 9.53 -0.92
C LYS A 53 4.70 9.14 0.50
N ASN A 54 4.04 9.67 1.53
CA ASN A 54 4.32 9.28 2.91
C ASN A 54 3.67 7.92 3.22
N SER A 55 4.50 6.87 3.28
CA SER A 55 4.05 5.50 3.59
C SER A 55 3.40 5.40 4.97
N ILE A 56 3.90 6.16 5.96
CA ILE A 56 3.39 6.15 7.33
C ILE A 56 1.98 6.74 7.38
N ALA A 57 1.72 7.85 6.68
CA ALA A 57 0.38 8.44 6.61
C ALA A 57 -0.62 7.44 5.99
N SER A 58 -0.28 6.84 4.84
CA SER A 58 -1.12 5.83 4.19
C SER A 58 -1.34 4.60 5.07
N TYR A 59 -0.31 4.12 5.78
CA TYR A 59 -0.42 2.98 6.69
C TYR A 59 -1.37 3.27 7.86
N ASN A 60 -1.20 4.42 8.52
CA ASN A 60 -2.01 4.81 9.66
C ASN A 60 -3.47 5.10 9.24
N LEU A 61 -3.65 5.69 8.07
CA LEU A 61 -4.98 5.86 7.47
C LEU A 61 -5.65 4.50 7.23
N GLY A 62 -4.93 3.55 6.64
CA GLY A 62 -5.40 2.18 6.48
C GLY A 62 -5.82 1.52 7.80
N ASN A 63 -5.05 1.74 8.88
CA ASN A 63 -5.37 1.24 10.21
C ASN A 63 -6.67 1.83 10.76
N SER A 64 -6.87 3.14 10.66
CA SER A 64 -8.07 3.81 11.16
C SER A 64 -9.33 3.33 10.43
N ILE A 65 -9.26 3.24 9.12
CA ILE A 65 -10.34 2.74 8.26
C ILE A 65 -10.64 1.26 8.55
N TYR A 66 -9.59 0.44 8.76
CA TYR A 66 -9.75 -0.98 9.12
C TYR A 66 -10.48 -1.16 10.46
N LYS A 67 -10.16 -0.32 11.45
CA LYS A 67 -10.84 -0.30 12.76
C LYS A 67 -12.31 0.08 12.66
N GLN A 68 -12.68 0.86 11.66
CA GLN A 68 -14.06 1.24 11.34
C GLN A 68 -14.79 0.17 10.48
N ASN A 69 -14.23 -1.03 10.32
CA ASN A 69 -14.78 -2.14 9.56
C ASN A 69 -14.87 -1.90 8.03
N GLN A 70 -14.17 -0.93 7.48
CA GLN A 70 -14.17 -0.58 6.06
C GLN A 70 -13.01 -1.28 5.32
N ALA A 71 -13.09 -2.61 5.18
CA ALA A 71 -12.01 -3.44 4.66
C ALA A 71 -11.60 -3.09 3.21
N ALA A 72 -12.55 -2.76 2.35
CA ALA A 72 -12.26 -2.43 0.95
C ALA A 72 -11.39 -1.18 0.81
N GLU A 73 -11.71 -0.14 1.58
CA GLU A 73 -10.96 1.11 1.57
C GLU A 73 -9.61 0.97 2.28
N SER A 74 -9.56 0.31 3.45
CA SER A 74 -8.30 0.05 4.15
C SER A 74 -7.29 -0.68 3.28
N LYS A 75 -7.73 -1.64 2.47
CA LYS A 75 -6.90 -2.34 1.48
C LYS A 75 -6.18 -1.37 0.54
N TYR A 76 -6.89 -0.38 0.01
CA TYR A 76 -6.30 0.62 -0.89
C TYR A 76 -5.14 1.38 -0.21
N HIS A 77 -5.33 1.82 1.03
CA HIS A 77 -4.32 2.57 1.77
C HIS A 77 -3.12 1.72 2.16
N TYR A 78 -3.30 0.43 2.52
CA TYR A 78 -2.17 -0.47 2.74
C TYR A 78 -1.37 -0.73 1.47
N LEU A 79 -2.01 -0.91 0.31
CA LEU A 79 -1.31 -1.03 -0.97
C LEU A 79 -0.51 0.23 -1.31
N LYS A 80 -1.07 1.41 -1.03
CA LYS A 80 -0.37 2.69 -1.20
C LYS A 80 0.82 2.81 -0.24
N ALA A 81 0.67 2.38 1.02
CA ALA A 81 1.76 2.31 1.99
C ALA A 81 2.88 1.40 1.50
N ILE A 82 2.58 0.19 1.02
CA ILE A 82 3.55 -0.76 0.47
C ILE A 82 4.32 -0.15 -0.70
N LYS A 83 3.61 0.50 -1.63
CA LYS A 83 4.21 1.15 -2.81
C LYS A 83 5.22 2.23 -2.43
N ASN A 84 4.93 2.99 -1.37
CA ASN A 84 5.73 4.14 -0.94
C ASN A 84 6.71 3.81 0.20
N ALA A 85 6.68 2.58 0.74
CA ALA A 85 7.52 2.14 1.84
C ALA A 85 9.01 2.20 1.49
N LYS A 86 9.79 2.78 2.38
CA LYS A 86 11.24 3.00 2.23
C LYS A 86 12.06 1.90 2.90
N THR A 87 11.49 1.19 3.87
CA THR A 87 12.17 0.16 4.66
C THR A 87 11.45 -1.17 4.61
N LYS A 88 12.18 -2.25 4.90
CA LYS A 88 11.57 -3.58 5.07
C LYS A 88 10.54 -3.59 6.21
N ALA A 89 10.82 -2.88 7.32
CA ALA A 89 9.90 -2.79 8.44
C ALA A 89 8.56 -2.13 8.07
N GLU A 90 8.57 -1.06 7.27
CA GLU A 90 7.35 -0.45 6.74
C GLU A 90 6.58 -1.41 5.83
N LYS A 91 7.28 -2.09 4.92
CA LYS A 91 6.66 -3.09 4.03
C LYS A 91 6.04 -4.24 4.80
N HIS A 92 6.78 -4.77 5.79
CA HIS A 92 6.31 -5.86 6.65
C HIS A 92 4.97 -5.49 7.29
N LYS A 93 4.93 -4.39 8.06
CA LYS A 93 3.70 -3.93 8.74
C LYS A 93 2.52 -3.77 7.79
N ALA A 94 2.75 -3.15 6.63
CA ALA A 94 1.68 -2.91 5.67
C ALA A 94 1.20 -4.20 4.99
N PHE A 95 2.08 -5.15 4.67
CA PHE A 95 1.70 -6.46 4.16
C PHE A 95 0.97 -7.32 5.19
N HIS A 96 1.39 -7.28 6.47
CA HIS A 96 0.71 -7.96 7.56
C HIS A 96 -0.75 -7.48 7.67
N ASN A 97 -0.97 -6.18 7.78
CA ASN A 97 -2.30 -5.60 7.92
C ASN A 97 -3.16 -5.76 6.63
N LEU A 98 -2.53 -5.76 5.46
CA LEU A 98 -3.19 -6.14 4.21
C LEU A 98 -3.69 -7.59 4.27
N GLY A 99 -2.88 -8.50 4.82
CA GLY A 99 -3.28 -9.89 5.09
C GLY A 99 -4.49 -9.98 6.01
N ASN A 100 -4.48 -9.25 7.12
CA ASN A 100 -5.61 -9.17 8.05
C ASN A 100 -6.88 -8.64 7.35
N THR A 101 -6.73 -7.66 6.47
CA THR A 101 -7.84 -7.11 5.69
C THR A 101 -8.43 -8.14 4.72
N PHE A 102 -7.58 -8.92 4.06
CA PHE A 102 -8.02 -10.01 3.20
C PHE A 102 -8.69 -11.15 3.98
N MET A 103 -8.17 -11.50 5.17
CA MET A 103 -8.83 -12.47 6.06
C MET A 103 -10.23 -12.02 6.43
N LYS A 104 -10.40 -10.76 6.83
CA LYS A 104 -11.70 -10.16 7.17
C LYS A 104 -12.68 -10.19 5.99
N SER A 105 -12.18 -10.00 4.78
CA SER A 105 -12.96 -10.07 3.53
C SER A 105 -13.14 -11.49 2.98
N LYS A 106 -12.65 -12.52 3.69
CA LYS A 106 -12.66 -13.92 3.26
C LYS A 106 -11.90 -14.17 1.94
N ALA A 107 -11.03 -13.25 1.54
CA ALA A 107 -10.17 -13.37 0.37
C ALA A 107 -8.89 -14.17 0.73
N TYR A 108 -9.05 -15.42 1.13
CA TYR A 108 -8.00 -16.21 1.78
C TYR A 108 -6.78 -16.45 0.91
N SER A 109 -6.93 -16.62 -0.40
CA SER A 109 -5.80 -16.73 -1.33
C SER A 109 -4.93 -15.47 -1.31
N ALA A 110 -5.56 -14.28 -1.36
CA ALA A 110 -4.87 -13.01 -1.28
C ALA A 110 -4.22 -12.79 0.10
N ALA A 111 -4.87 -13.24 1.19
CA ALA A 111 -4.29 -13.20 2.53
C ALA A 111 -3.00 -14.03 2.62
N VAL A 112 -2.99 -15.24 2.03
CA VAL A 112 -1.79 -16.09 1.97
C VAL A 112 -0.63 -15.34 1.32
N GLU A 113 -0.85 -14.69 0.18
CA GLU A 113 0.22 -13.95 -0.51
C GLU A 113 0.67 -12.70 0.26
N ALA A 114 -0.26 -11.99 0.91
CA ALA A 114 0.08 -10.84 1.74
C ALA A 114 0.97 -11.25 2.93
N TYR A 115 0.62 -12.29 3.69
CA TYR A 115 1.44 -12.75 4.81
C TYR A 115 2.79 -13.34 4.37
N LYS A 116 2.86 -14.02 3.23
CA LYS A 116 4.16 -14.43 2.66
C LYS A 116 5.04 -13.21 2.39
N ASN A 117 4.48 -12.14 1.86
CA ASN A 117 5.21 -10.90 1.60
C ASN A 117 5.60 -10.19 2.90
N ALA A 118 4.76 -10.23 3.95
CA ALA A 118 5.15 -9.76 5.29
C ALA A 118 6.39 -10.50 5.77
N LEU A 119 6.38 -11.84 5.75
CA LEU A 119 7.50 -12.68 6.18
C LEU A 119 8.76 -12.57 5.30
N ARG A 120 8.66 -12.20 4.02
CA ARG A 120 9.83 -11.86 3.20
C ARG A 120 10.52 -10.59 3.68
N ASN A 121 9.81 -9.70 4.33
CA ASN A 121 10.33 -8.43 4.86
C ASN A 121 10.74 -8.54 6.34
N ASP A 122 10.09 -9.40 7.11
CA ASP A 122 10.47 -9.79 8.48
C ASP A 122 10.19 -11.29 8.69
N PRO A 123 11.21 -12.16 8.51
CA PRO A 123 11.05 -13.59 8.71
C PRO A 123 10.82 -14.01 10.17
N SER A 124 11.10 -13.13 11.14
CA SER A 124 10.99 -13.42 12.57
C SER A 124 9.57 -13.19 13.13
N ASP A 125 8.69 -12.57 12.37
CA ASP A 125 7.33 -12.24 12.83
C ASP A 125 6.46 -13.49 12.98
N GLU A 126 6.28 -13.91 14.24
CA GLU A 126 5.48 -15.08 14.62
C GLU A 126 3.98 -14.88 14.32
N GLU A 127 3.47 -13.64 14.43
CA GLU A 127 2.08 -13.35 14.17
C GLU A 127 1.74 -13.54 12.68
N SER A 128 2.57 -13.00 11.80
CA SER A 128 2.42 -13.24 10.34
C SER A 128 2.55 -14.73 10.00
N ARG A 129 3.42 -15.48 10.69
CA ARG A 129 3.58 -16.91 10.49
C ARG A 129 2.33 -17.69 10.89
N TYR A 130 1.78 -17.39 12.06
CA TYR A 130 0.53 -17.95 12.54
C TYR A 130 -0.63 -17.62 11.57
N ASN A 131 -0.77 -16.35 11.22
CA ASN A 131 -1.84 -15.88 10.34
C ASN A 131 -1.72 -16.46 8.92
N LEU A 132 -0.49 -16.68 8.41
CA LEU A 132 -0.25 -17.39 7.16
C LEU A 132 -0.76 -18.84 7.22
N ALA A 133 -0.50 -19.56 8.32
CA ALA A 133 -0.98 -20.92 8.50
C ALA A 133 -2.51 -20.97 8.54
N LEU A 134 -3.12 -20.04 9.27
CA LEU A 134 -4.57 -19.89 9.33
C LEU A 134 -5.18 -19.57 7.95
N ALA A 135 -4.59 -18.61 7.21
CA ALA A 135 -5.05 -18.24 5.88
C ALA A 135 -5.00 -19.42 4.89
N LYS A 136 -3.91 -20.23 4.94
CA LYS A 136 -3.80 -21.46 4.15
C LYS A 136 -4.88 -22.48 4.49
N LYS A 137 -5.17 -22.68 5.79
CA LYS A 137 -6.25 -23.56 6.24
C LYS A 137 -7.59 -23.08 5.70
N MET A 138 -7.92 -21.81 5.91
CA MET A 138 -9.19 -21.23 5.45
C MET A 138 -9.33 -21.28 3.92
N HIS A 139 -8.24 -21.08 3.18
CA HIS A 139 -8.23 -21.19 1.72
C HIS A 139 -8.54 -22.62 1.25
N LYS A 140 -7.99 -23.63 1.94
CA LYS A 140 -8.26 -25.05 1.63
C LYS A 140 -9.72 -25.44 1.93
N GLU A 141 -10.26 -24.92 3.04
CA GLU A 141 -11.65 -25.20 3.48
C GLU A 141 -12.69 -24.44 2.65
N ASN A 142 -12.29 -23.30 2.06
CA ASN A 142 -13.16 -22.44 1.26
C ASN A 142 -12.53 -22.20 -0.13
N PRO A 143 -12.45 -23.20 -1.01
CA PRO A 143 -11.89 -23.03 -2.34
C PRO A 143 -12.74 -22.04 -3.15
N PRO A 144 -12.14 -21.21 -4.01
CA PRO A 144 -12.87 -20.28 -4.87
C PRO A 144 -13.85 -21.06 -5.75
N LYS A 145 -15.09 -20.59 -5.84
CA LYS A 145 -16.09 -21.17 -6.74
C LYS A 145 -15.56 -21.12 -8.17
N LYS A 146 -15.58 -22.24 -8.87
CA LYS A 146 -15.00 -22.41 -10.24
C LYS A 146 -15.63 -21.53 -11.33
N GLU A 147 -16.64 -20.73 -11.03
CA GLU A 147 -17.39 -19.94 -12.02
C GLU A 147 -16.59 -18.78 -12.67
N ASN A 148 -15.56 -18.25 -12.01
CA ASN A 148 -14.85 -17.05 -12.53
C ASN A 148 -13.62 -17.35 -13.40
N GLN A 149 -13.14 -18.60 -13.45
CA GLN A 149 -11.96 -18.91 -14.29
C GLN A 149 -12.29 -19.05 -15.79
N LYS A 150 -13.58 -19.20 -16.15
CA LYS A 150 -13.98 -19.29 -17.57
C LYS A 150 -14.19 -17.93 -18.25
N LYS A 151 -14.40 -16.85 -17.48
CA LYS A 151 -14.56 -15.51 -18.07
C LYS A 151 -13.20 -14.92 -18.47
N ASP A 152 -12.20 -14.98 -17.58
CA ASP A 152 -10.88 -14.40 -17.87
C ASP A 152 -10.20 -15.07 -19.08
N LYS A 153 -10.29 -16.42 -19.20
CA LYS A 153 -9.77 -17.14 -20.38
C LYS A 153 -10.55 -16.90 -21.67
N LYS A 154 -11.79 -16.40 -21.58
CA LYS A 154 -12.61 -16.13 -22.77
C LYS A 154 -12.36 -14.72 -23.31
N ASP A 155 -11.98 -13.81 -22.44
CA ASP A 155 -11.63 -12.44 -22.80
C ASP A 155 -10.21 -12.37 -23.38
N GLU A 156 -9.23 -13.09 -22.78
CA GLU A 156 -7.87 -13.23 -23.36
C GLU A 156 -7.90 -13.84 -24.79
N LYS A 157 -8.71 -14.91 -25.02
CA LYS A 157 -8.84 -15.50 -26.35
C LYS A 157 -9.58 -14.62 -27.38
N LYS A 158 -10.37 -13.63 -26.92
CA LYS A 158 -11.01 -12.69 -27.83
C LYS A 158 -10.06 -11.57 -28.25
N ASP A 159 -9.15 -11.17 -27.39
CA ASP A 159 -8.17 -10.14 -27.69
C ASP A 159 -7.07 -10.66 -28.62
N GLU A 160 -6.56 -11.89 -28.39
CA GLU A 160 -5.62 -12.56 -29.32
C GLU A 160 -6.20 -12.75 -30.74
N LYS A 161 -7.53 -13.07 -30.87
CA LYS A 161 -8.16 -13.19 -32.19
C LYS A 161 -8.39 -11.84 -32.89
N LYS A 162 -8.42 -10.73 -32.14
CA LYS A 162 -8.53 -9.39 -32.73
C LYS A 162 -7.18 -8.85 -33.23
N GLU A 163 -6.08 -9.22 -32.58
CA GLU A 163 -4.74 -8.84 -33.03
C GLU A 163 -4.33 -9.59 -34.32
N ASN A 164 -4.51 -10.90 -34.36
CA ASN A 164 -4.16 -11.70 -35.54
C ASN A 164 -4.96 -11.34 -36.80
N ASN A 165 -6.19 -10.83 -36.68
CA ASN A 165 -6.98 -10.35 -37.84
C ASN A 165 -6.61 -8.95 -38.35
N LYS A 166 -5.68 -8.25 -37.66
CA LYS A 166 -5.17 -6.95 -38.12
C LYS A 166 -3.86 -7.08 -38.91
N GLU A 167 -3.10 -8.14 -38.72
CA GLU A 167 -1.85 -8.38 -39.44
C GLU A 167 -2.07 -8.96 -40.85
N ASP A 168 -3.17 -9.70 -41.09
CA ASP A 168 -3.49 -10.25 -42.42
C ASP A 168 -4.14 -9.28 -43.41
N LYS A 169 -4.22 -7.97 -43.07
CA LYS A 169 -4.83 -6.93 -43.92
C LYS A 169 -3.90 -5.77 -44.27
N LYS A 170 -2.57 -6.00 -44.24
CA LYS A 170 -1.60 -5.01 -44.80
C LYS A 170 -0.86 -5.57 -45.99
#